data_5fa79e191a4864f7091824fb717a53f9
#
_entry.id   5fa79e191a4864f7091824fb717a53f9
#
_cell.length_a   1.000
_cell.length_b   1.000
_cell.length_c   1.000
_cell.angle_alpha   90.00
_cell.angle_beta   90.00
_cell.angle_gamma   90.00
#
_symmetry.space_group_name_H-M   'P 1'
#
loop_
_entity.id
_entity.type
_entity.pdbx_description
1 polymer ?
#
loop_
_entity_poly.entity_id
_entity_poly.type
_entity_poly.pdbx_seq_one_letter_code
_entity_poly.pdbx_strand_id
1 'polypeptide(L)'
;MKSIDVTFNEKDSTGFKPILQGEYPAHITSFESRDLNTKAGKATVFNLKYTVSEEVANLEQTVYEMDGYNIAVDDKGHQVVVKDADGNPQKTDSGFLKGRVFRDNGYFCFTEKEGSSKNGRYFGLLSSLGIDLGDVEVDGVKHKKLGLIEEEDVVGKPCTIRIQQQEYVTHETRDLPEGEQEKRKAWKVFTVKAWDTSRFGKATELSAEELAEDVPF
;
A
#
# COMPACT_ATOMS: atom_id res chain seq x y z
N MET A 1 22.32 -8.55 -40.48
CA MET A 1 21.98 -8.65 -39.05
C MET A 1 23.22 -8.28 -38.24
N LYS A 2 23.20 -7.22 -37.45
CA LYS A 2 24.28 -6.91 -36.51
C LYS A 2 24.03 -7.78 -35.29
N SER A 3 24.91 -8.72 -34.98
CA SER A 3 24.91 -9.42 -33.70
C SER A 3 25.31 -8.40 -32.62
N ILE A 4 24.48 -8.23 -31.61
CA ILE A 4 24.83 -7.50 -30.41
C ILE A 4 25.38 -8.58 -29.46
N ASP A 5 26.71 -8.60 -29.28
CA ASP A 5 27.34 -9.43 -28.24
C ASP A 5 27.01 -8.81 -26.86
N VAL A 6 25.85 -9.14 -26.34
CA VAL A 6 25.53 -8.91 -24.94
C VAL A 6 25.96 -10.15 -24.16
N THR A 7 27.12 -10.09 -23.54
CA THR A 7 27.51 -11.10 -22.57
C THR A 7 26.69 -10.90 -21.31
N PHE A 8 25.70 -11.75 -21.10
CA PHE A 8 24.93 -11.81 -19.87
C PHE A 8 25.71 -12.63 -18.84
N ASN A 9 26.13 -12.01 -17.75
CA ASN A 9 26.74 -12.73 -16.64
C ASN A 9 25.60 -13.24 -15.74
N GLU A 10 25.47 -14.57 -15.61
CA GLU A 10 24.46 -15.17 -14.73
C GLU A 10 24.55 -14.69 -13.27
N LYS A 11 25.73 -14.22 -12.83
CA LYS A 11 25.90 -13.60 -11.51
C LYS A 11 25.29 -12.20 -11.38
N ASP A 12 25.07 -11.52 -12.50
CA ASP A 12 24.40 -10.21 -12.55
C ASP A 12 22.88 -10.35 -12.72
N SER A 13 22.38 -11.55 -12.94
CA SER A 13 20.98 -11.92 -12.80
C SER A 13 20.65 -11.88 -11.31
N THR A 14 20.44 -10.67 -10.79
CA THR A 14 19.78 -10.51 -9.50
C THR A 14 18.41 -11.15 -9.66
N GLY A 15 18.28 -12.37 -9.12
CA GLY A 15 17.05 -13.13 -9.20
C GLY A 15 15.86 -12.24 -8.84
N PHE A 16 14.74 -12.42 -9.51
CA PHE A 16 13.50 -11.67 -9.20
C PHE A 16 13.24 -11.76 -7.69
N LYS A 17 13.38 -10.61 -7.00
CA LYS A 17 13.06 -10.53 -5.58
C LYS A 17 11.56 -10.28 -5.46
N PRO A 18 10.79 -11.23 -4.92
CA PRO A 18 9.35 -11.08 -4.79
C PRO A 18 9.02 -9.99 -3.78
N ILE A 19 7.97 -9.24 -4.07
CA ILE A 19 7.36 -8.37 -3.06
C ILE A 19 6.71 -9.30 -2.04
N LEU A 20 7.04 -9.14 -0.77
CA LEU A 20 6.44 -9.90 0.31
C LEU A 20 5.26 -9.13 0.92
N GLN A 21 4.25 -9.86 1.36
CA GLN A 21 3.19 -9.28 2.17
C GLN A 21 3.79 -8.81 3.51
N GLY A 22 3.56 -7.55 3.88
CA GLY A 22 4.16 -7.00 5.09
C GLY A 22 3.86 -5.53 5.32
N GLU A 23 4.52 -4.98 6.33
CA GLU A 23 4.45 -3.57 6.71
C GLU A 23 5.75 -2.88 6.32
N TYR A 24 5.61 -1.75 5.63
CA TYR A 24 6.71 -1.00 5.06
C TYR A 24 6.60 0.49 5.36
N PRO A 25 7.73 1.17 5.58
CA PRO A 25 7.76 2.62 5.70
C PRO A 25 7.46 3.25 4.34
N ALA A 26 6.63 4.27 4.31
CA ALA A 26 6.27 4.96 3.07
C ALA A 26 5.86 6.41 3.32
N HIS A 27 5.87 7.20 2.26
CA HIS A 27 5.27 8.53 2.23
C HIS A 27 4.10 8.55 1.27
N ILE A 28 3.09 9.37 1.57
CA ILE A 28 2.02 9.66 0.63
C ILE A 28 2.56 10.62 -0.41
N THR A 29 2.55 10.23 -1.68
CA THR A 29 3.15 10.99 -2.78
C THR A 29 2.15 11.48 -3.82
N SER A 30 0.89 11.09 -3.70
CA SER A 30 -0.17 11.58 -4.57
C SER A 30 -1.52 11.46 -3.89
N PHE A 31 -2.35 12.44 -4.18
CA PHE A 31 -3.72 12.57 -3.70
C PHE A 31 -4.64 12.86 -4.88
N GLU A 32 -5.72 12.11 -4.98
CA GLU A 32 -6.78 12.35 -5.96
C GLU A 32 -8.13 12.23 -5.24
N SER A 33 -9.02 13.18 -5.39
CA SER A 33 -10.37 13.13 -4.84
C SER A 33 -11.42 13.19 -5.95
N ARG A 34 -12.55 12.54 -5.72
CA ARG A 34 -13.71 12.62 -6.61
C ARG A 34 -15.01 12.33 -5.87
N ASP A 35 -16.08 12.99 -6.28
CA ASP A 35 -17.40 12.73 -5.75
C ASP A 35 -18.08 11.56 -6.47
N LEU A 36 -18.76 10.74 -5.72
CA LEU A 36 -19.47 9.57 -6.21
C LEU A 36 -20.87 9.48 -5.58
N ASN A 37 -21.83 9.09 -6.41
CA ASN A 37 -23.12 8.61 -5.93
C ASN A 37 -23.04 7.08 -5.80
N THR A 38 -23.18 6.60 -4.58
CA THR A 38 -23.14 5.16 -4.28
C THR A 38 -24.51 4.67 -3.82
N LYS A 39 -24.71 3.36 -3.73
CA LYS A 39 -25.93 2.78 -3.12
C LYS A 39 -26.10 3.16 -1.64
N ALA A 40 -25.04 3.63 -0.99
CA ALA A 40 -25.04 4.03 0.42
C ALA A 40 -25.13 5.54 0.62
N GLY A 41 -25.35 6.31 -0.44
CA GLY A 41 -25.41 7.77 -0.43
C GLY A 41 -24.24 8.43 -1.15
N LYS A 42 -24.20 9.75 -1.09
CA LYS A 42 -23.10 10.54 -1.65
C LYS A 42 -21.85 10.39 -0.82
N ALA A 43 -20.75 10.24 -1.49
CA ALA A 43 -19.43 10.13 -0.88
C ALA A 43 -18.37 10.81 -1.73
N THR A 44 -17.37 11.39 -1.07
CA THR A 44 -16.09 11.73 -1.69
C THR A 44 -15.14 10.56 -1.49
N VAL A 45 -14.51 10.08 -2.57
CA VAL A 45 -13.48 9.04 -2.49
C VAL A 45 -12.11 9.67 -2.69
N PHE A 46 -11.18 9.31 -1.82
CA PHE A 46 -9.77 9.70 -1.86
C PHE A 46 -8.94 8.50 -2.28
N ASN A 47 -8.17 8.65 -3.36
CA ASN A 47 -7.21 7.66 -3.84
C ASN A 47 -5.80 8.18 -3.57
N LEU A 48 -5.01 7.41 -2.85
CA LEU A 48 -3.67 7.78 -2.46
C LEU A 48 -2.64 6.88 -3.15
N LYS A 49 -1.47 7.46 -3.45
CA LYS A 49 -0.28 6.69 -3.81
C LYS A 49 0.73 6.82 -2.68
N TYR A 50 1.43 5.74 -2.44
CA TYR A 50 2.41 5.61 -1.38
C TYR A 50 3.73 5.18 -2.00
N THR A 51 4.77 5.95 -1.80
CA THR A 51 6.13 5.58 -2.21
C THR A 51 6.87 5.03 -1.01
N VAL A 52 7.43 3.84 -1.16
CA VAL A 52 8.23 3.19 -0.11
C VAL A 52 9.51 4.00 0.12
N SER A 53 9.74 4.36 1.36
CA SER A 53 10.85 5.23 1.75
C SER A 53 12.18 4.49 1.91
N GLU A 54 13.27 5.24 2.11
CA GLU A 54 14.63 4.69 2.19
C GLU A 54 14.84 3.76 3.37
N GLU A 55 14.15 3.99 4.46
CA GLU A 55 14.23 3.21 5.69
C GLU A 55 13.89 1.73 5.48
N VAL A 56 13.24 1.40 4.36
CA VAL A 56 12.98 0.02 3.95
C VAL A 56 14.28 -0.79 3.78
N ALA A 57 15.40 -0.15 3.47
CA ALA A 57 16.70 -0.82 3.34
C ALA A 57 17.18 -1.49 4.63
N ASN A 58 16.70 -1.00 5.78
CA ASN A 58 17.04 -1.54 7.10
C ASN A 58 16.13 -2.72 7.50
N LEU A 59 15.15 -3.08 6.68
CA LEU A 59 14.24 -4.17 6.95
C LEU A 59 14.75 -5.48 6.37
N GLU A 60 15.01 -6.44 7.24
CA GLU A 60 15.18 -7.82 6.84
C GLU A 60 13.83 -8.52 6.70
N GLN A 61 13.70 -9.28 5.63
CA GLN A 61 12.52 -10.11 5.37
C GLN A 61 12.92 -11.57 5.22
N THR A 62 12.03 -12.47 5.64
CA THR A 62 12.16 -13.89 5.39
C THR A 62 11.96 -14.18 3.92
N VAL A 63 12.84 -14.97 3.32
CA VAL A 63 12.70 -15.43 1.94
C VAL A 63 11.76 -16.64 1.91
N TYR A 64 10.81 -16.63 0.99
CA TYR A 64 9.85 -17.71 0.78
C TYR A 64 10.12 -18.39 -0.56
N GLU A 65 9.82 -19.68 -0.63
CA GLU A 65 9.80 -20.38 -1.91
C GLU A 65 8.73 -19.79 -2.82
N MET A 66 9.00 -19.88 -4.13
CA MET A 66 8.09 -19.32 -5.14
C MET A 66 7.49 -20.44 -5.99
N ASP A 67 6.19 -20.36 -6.22
CA ASP A 67 5.49 -21.10 -7.25
C ASP A 67 5.05 -20.12 -8.34
N GLY A 68 5.87 -20.02 -9.37
CA GLY A 68 5.77 -18.97 -10.38
C GLY A 68 5.94 -17.57 -9.75
N TYR A 69 4.89 -16.75 -9.79
CA TYR A 69 4.89 -15.40 -9.19
C TYR A 69 4.28 -15.36 -7.78
N ASN A 70 3.86 -16.51 -7.23
CA ASN A 70 3.25 -16.59 -5.92
C ASN A 70 4.21 -17.19 -4.90
N ILE A 71 4.01 -16.87 -3.63
CA ILE A 71 4.69 -17.59 -2.55
C ILE A 71 4.12 -18.99 -2.49
N ALA A 72 4.99 -19.99 -2.52
CA ALA A 72 4.60 -21.39 -2.38
C ALA A 72 3.97 -21.66 -1.01
N VAL A 73 2.98 -22.51 -0.97
CA VAL A 73 2.33 -22.97 0.27
C VAL A 73 2.42 -24.48 0.40
N ASP A 74 2.54 -24.96 1.64
CA ASP A 74 2.54 -26.39 1.95
C ASP A 74 1.08 -26.95 1.89
N ASP A 75 0.96 -28.27 2.09
CA ASP A 75 -0.33 -28.97 2.10
C ASP A 75 -1.32 -28.44 3.17
N LYS A 76 -0.82 -27.69 4.14
CA LYS A 76 -1.63 -27.08 5.22
C LYS A 76 -1.94 -25.62 4.96
N GLY A 77 -1.48 -25.05 3.83
CA GLY A 77 -1.65 -23.66 3.45
C GLY A 77 -0.67 -22.70 4.12
N HIS A 78 0.40 -23.17 4.76
CA HIS A 78 1.43 -22.33 5.31
C HIS A 78 2.46 -21.95 4.22
N GLN A 79 2.97 -20.73 4.28
CA GLN A 79 4.02 -20.26 3.38
C GLN A 79 5.32 -21.06 3.61
N VAL A 80 5.89 -21.57 2.53
CA VAL A 80 7.14 -22.34 2.58
C VAL A 80 8.33 -21.37 2.66
N VAL A 81 9.11 -21.49 3.73
CA VAL A 81 10.27 -20.63 3.98
C VAL A 81 11.52 -21.28 3.39
N VAL A 82 12.29 -20.51 2.61
CA VAL A 82 13.64 -20.92 2.17
C VAL A 82 14.55 -20.97 3.40
N LYS A 83 15.29 -22.07 3.55
CA LYS A 83 16.23 -22.25 4.64
C LYS A 83 17.67 -22.12 4.14
N ASP A 84 18.54 -21.56 4.98
CA ASP A 84 19.99 -21.56 4.75
C ASP A 84 20.62 -22.94 5.01
N ALA A 85 21.94 -23.04 4.85
CA ALA A 85 22.69 -24.29 5.05
C ALA A 85 22.59 -24.83 6.51
N ASP A 86 22.31 -23.97 7.48
CA ASP A 86 22.18 -24.30 8.89
C ASP A 86 20.73 -24.63 9.28
N GLY A 87 19.80 -24.56 8.32
CA GLY A 87 18.37 -24.84 8.52
C GLY A 87 17.56 -23.66 9.06
N ASN A 88 18.16 -22.47 9.18
CA ASN A 88 17.45 -21.26 9.61
C ASN A 88 16.72 -20.60 8.45
N PRO A 89 15.62 -19.83 8.70
CA PRO A 89 14.97 -19.03 7.68
C PRO A 89 15.97 -18.07 7.01
N GLN A 90 16.12 -18.21 5.70
CA GLN A 90 16.94 -17.29 4.93
C GLN A 90 16.28 -15.90 4.96
N LYS A 91 17.12 -14.87 5.13
CA LYS A 91 16.66 -13.48 5.13
C LYS A 91 17.27 -12.69 3.99
N THR A 92 16.55 -11.69 3.53
CA THR A 92 17.02 -10.71 2.55
C THR A 92 16.67 -9.31 3.00
N ASP A 93 17.44 -8.33 2.56
CA ASP A 93 17.08 -6.94 2.74
C ASP A 93 15.88 -6.58 1.85
N SER A 94 15.13 -5.57 2.26
CA SER A 94 13.98 -5.05 1.51
C SER A 94 14.31 -3.82 0.68
N GLY A 95 15.58 -3.44 0.58
CA GLY A 95 16.03 -2.22 -0.10
C GLY A 95 15.58 -2.11 -1.55
N PHE A 96 15.36 -3.25 -2.23
CA PHE A 96 14.82 -3.28 -3.60
C PHE A 96 13.40 -2.70 -3.73
N LEU A 97 12.70 -2.46 -2.61
CA LEU A 97 11.39 -1.83 -2.58
C LEU A 97 11.46 -0.29 -2.49
N LYS A 98 12.63 0.29 -2.17
CA LYS A 98 12.81 1.74 -2.15
C LYS A 98 12.30 2.38 -3.43
N GLY A 99 11.51 3.45 -3.31
CA GLY A 99 10.92 4.16 -4.42
C GLY A 99 9.76 3.44 -5.13
N ARG A 100 9.40 2.21 -4.74
CA ARG A 100 8.23 1.55 -5.32
C ARG A 100 6.95 2.21 -4.86
N VAL A 101 6.04 2.39 -5.82
CA VAL A 101 4.75 3.02 -5.61
C VAL A 101 3.64 1.98 -5.48
N PHE A 102 2.86 2.09 -4.42
CA PHE A 102 1.66 1.30 -4.18
C PHE A 102 0.42 2.20 -4.13
N ARG A 103 -0.74 1.61 -4.43
CA ARG A 103 -2.04 2.29 -4.37
C ARG A 103 -2.96 1.55 -3.41
N ASP A 104 -3.88 2.28 -2.81
CA ASP A 104 -5.01 1.70 -2.08
C ASP A 104 -6.24 1.44 -2.98
N ASN A 105 -7.33 1.04 -2.34
CA ASN A 105 -8.65 0.88 -2.99
C ASN A 105 -9.58 2.07 -2.74
N GLY A 106 -9.03 3.21 -2.32
CA GLY A 106 -9.75 4.42 -1.99
C GLY A 106 -10.33 4.42 -0.58
N TYR A 107 -10.43 5.62 -0.03
CA TYR A 107 -11.08 5.92 1.24
C TYR A 107 -12.33 6.72 0.96
N PHE A 108 -13.47 6.23 1.43
CA PHE A 108 -14.77 6.85 1.21
C PHE A 108 -15.16 7.68 2.43
N CYS A 109 -15.43 8.95 2.20
CA CYS A 109 -16.05 9.85 3.15
C CYS A 109 -17.51 10.08 2.74
N PHE A 110 -18.44 9.43 3.44
CA PHE A 110 -19.88 9.63 3.23
C PHE A 110 -20.34 10.89 3.94
N THR A 111 -20.88 11.84 3.19
CA THR A 111 -21.30 13.15 3.69
C THR A 111 -22.76 13.19 4.13
N GLU A 112 -23.56 12.17 3.77
CA GLU A 112 -24.95 12.03 4.16
C GLU A 112 -25.10 11.15 5.40
N LYS A 113 -26.11 11.44 6.24
CA LYS A 113 -26.34 10.77 7.52
C LYS A 113 -26.45 9.23 7.40
N GLU A 114 -27.10 8.76 6.34
CA GLU A 114 -27.33 7.34 6.09
C GLU A 114 -26.03 6.55 5.83
N GLY A 115 -25.03 7.22 5.25
CA GLY A 115 -23.71 6.62 4.98
C GLY A 115 -22.68 6.83 6.09
N SER A 116 -22.94 7.68 7.07
CA SER A 116 -21.94 8.13 8.06
C SER A 116 -21.32 7.00 8.88
N SER A 117 -22.06 5.93 9.17
CA SER A 117 -21.54 4.74 9.87
C SER A 117 -20.44 3.98 9.10
N LYS A 118 -20.27 4.26 7.81
CA LYS A 118 -19.26 3.63 6.95
C LYS A 118 -17.94 4.40 6.89
N ASN A 119 -17.84 5.55 7.56
CA ASN A 119 -16.64 6.38 7.57
C ASN A 119 -15.49 5.83 8.45
N GLY A 120 -15.67 4.68 9.10
CA GLY A 120 -14.66 4.13 10.01
C GLY A 120 -13.27 3.98 9.38
N ARG A 121 -13.18 3.54 8.11
CA ARG A 121 -11.92 3.41 7.40
C ARG A 121 -11.28 4.78 7.10
N TYR A 122 -12.10 5.78 6.77
CA TYR A 122 -11.63 7.15 6.55
C TYR A 122 -11.09 7.76 7.85
N PHE A 123 -11.82 7.66 8.96
CA PHE A 123 -11.32 8.10 10.26
C PHE A 123 -10.07 7.35 10.72
N GLY A 124 -9.96 6.05 10.39
CA GLY A 124 -8.76 5.27 10.63
C GLY A 124 -7.54 5.83 9.89
N LEU A 125 -7.70 6.25 8.63
CA LEU A 125 -6.65 6.93 7.88
C LEU A 125 -6.25 8.24 8.56
N LEU A 126 -7.22 9.12 8.88
CA LEU A 126 -6.94 10.41 9.53
C LEU A 126 -6.15 10.23 10.83
N SER A 127 -6.61 9.30 11.68
CA SER A 127 -5.93 8.98 12.94
C SER A 127 -4.51 8.47 12.70
N SER A 128 -4.29 7.64 11.69
CA SER A 128 -2.98 7.11 11.34
C SER A 128 -1.99 8.19 10.88
N LEU A 129 -2.50 9.24 10.25
CA LEU A 129 -1.73 10.38 9.77
C LEU A 129 -1.63 11.53 10.81
N GLY A 130 -2.20 11.34 12.01
CA GLY A 130 -2.23 12.38 13.03
C GLY A 130 -3.11 13.57 12.69
N ILE A 131 -4.07 13.41 11.76
CA ILE A 131 -5.00 14.46 11.36
C ILE A 131 -6.22 14.41 12.29
N ASP A 132 -6.40 15.47 13.08
CA ASP A 132 -7.56 15.64 13.96
C ASP A 132 -8.47 16.78 13.45
N LEU A 133 -9.62 16.41 12.97
CA LEU A 133 -10.66 17.36 12.53
C LEU A 133 -11.46 17.95 13.71
N GLY A 134 -11.14 17.55 14.92
CA GLY A 134 -11.81 17.98 16.15
C GLY A 134 -13.09 17.21 16.44
N ASP A 135 -13.75 17.61 17.51
CA ASP A 135 -14.99 17.02 17.96
C ASP A 135 -16.16 18.00 17.79
N VAL A 136 -17.37 17.47 17.65
CA VAL A 136 -18.63 18.21 17.67
C VAL A 136 -19.55 17.54 18.67
N GLU A 137 -20.26 18.34 19.46
CA GLU A 137 -21.26 17.83 20.41
C GLU A 137 -22.64 17.88 19.77
N VAL A 138 -23.32 16.74 19.74
CA VAL A 138 -24.70 16.62 19.26
C VAL A 138 -25.48 15.87 20.33
N ASP A 139 -26.54 16.50 20.85
CA ASP A 139 -27.42 15.95 21.90
C ASP A 139 -26.66 15.49 23.15
N GLY A 140 -25.59 16.21 23.55
CA GLY A 140 -24.78 15.89 24.73
C GLY A 140 -23.77 14.75 24.49
N VAL A 141 -23.66 14.25 23.29
CA VAL A 141 -22.71 13.18 22.90
C VAL A 141 -21.61 13.76 22.01
N LYS A 142 -20.36 13.47 22.34
CA LYS A 142 -19.22 13.87 21.51
C LYS A 142 -19.11 12.97 20.29
N HIS A 143 -19.04 13.59 19.12
CA HIS A 143 -18.80 12.94 17.85
C HIS A 143 -17.55 13.52 17.19
N LYS A 144 -16.82 12.71 16.42
CA LYS A 144 -15.76 13.23 15.56
C LYS A 144 -16.38 14.08 14.46
N LYS A 145 -15.81 15.28 14.26
CA LYS A 145 -16.21 16.16 13.18
C LYS A 145 -15.89 15.48 11.84
N LEU A 146 -16.87 15.46 10.95
CA LEU A 146 -16.64 15.01 9.58
C LEU A 146 -16.13 16.21 8.76
N GLY A 147 -15.05 16.04 8.05
CA GLY A 147 -14.48 17.01 7.13
C GLY A 147 -13.75 16.30 6.01
N LEU A 148 -13.64 16.96 4.88
CA LEU A 148 -12.84 16.48 3.76
C LEU A 148 -11.40 16.94 3.97
N ILE A 149 -10.45 16.09 3.56
CA ILE A 149 -9.02 16.41 3.53
C ILE A 149 -8.65 16.95 2.16
N GLU A 150 -7.66 17.81 2.14
CA GLU A 150 -7.04 18.36 0.94
C GLU A 150 -5.66 17.71 0.70
N GLU A 151 -5.06 17.99 -0.43
CA GLU A 151 -3.76 17.44 -0.81
C GLU A 151 -2.67 17.81 0.21
N GLU A 152 -2.67 19.06 0.66
CA GLU A 152 -1.69 19.61 1.61
C GLU A 152 -1.77 18.96 2.99
N ASP A 153 -2.92 18.37 3.32
CA ASP A 153 -3.10 17.66 4.58
C ASP A 153 -2.37 16.33 4.62
N VAL A 154 -2.10 15.72 3.47
CA VAL A 154 -1.68 14.31 3.41
C VAL A 154 -0.42 14.06 2.60
N VAL A 155 -0.18 14.80 1.52
CA VAL A 155 1.00 14.58 0.67
C VAL A 155 2.28 14.95 1.43
N GLY A 156 3.31 14.12 1.33
CA GLY A 156 4.55 14.23 2.09
C GLY A 156 4.52 13.56 3.47
N LYS A 157 3.34 13.20 4.00
CA LYS A 157 3.25 12.59 5.34
C LYS A 157 3.83 11.17 5.35
N PRO A 158 4.68 10.88 6.36
CA PRO A 158 5.20 9.54 6.59
C PRO A 158 4.12 8.64 7.23
N CYS A 159 4.11 7.39 6.82
CA CYS A 159 3.21 6.38 7.35
C CYS A 159 3.80 4.98 7.22
N THR A 160 3.21 4.04 7.93
CA THR A 160 3.48 2.61 7.75
C THR A 160 2.36 2.01 6.92
N ILE A 161 2.67 1.51 5.74
CA ILE A 161 1.70 0.83 4.87
C ILE A 161 1.81 -0.68 5.04
N ARG A 162 0.66 -1.35 5.14
CA ARG A 162 0.60 -2.80 4.99
C ARG A 162 0.17 -3.13 3.57
N ILE A 163 1.05 -3.78 2.82
CA ILE A 163 0.74 -4.26 1.47
C ILE A 163 0.39 -5.73 1.48
N GLN A 164 -0.52 -6.10 0.61
CA GLN A 164 -0.89 -7.49 0.34
C GLN A 164 -1.33 -7.66 -1.10
N GLN A 165 -1.22 -8.89 -1.59
CA GLN A 165 -1.73 -9.24 -2.89
C GLN A 165 -3.25 -9.37 -2.82
N GLN A 166 -3.94 -8.73 -3.75
CA GLN A 166 -5.40 -8.80 -3.90
C GLN A 166 -5.75 -9.27 -5.30
N GLU A 167 -6.69 -10.19 -5.37
CA GLU A 167 -7.29 -10.61 -6.62
C GLU A 167 -8.40 -9.63 -7.02
N TYR A 168 -8.48 -9.28 -8.28
CA TYR A 168 -9.54 -8.46 -8.83
C TYR A 168 -9.93 -8.95 -10.22
N VAL A 169 -11.20 -8.73 -10.57
CA VAL A 169 -11.71 -9.01 -11.92
C VAL A 169 -11.35 -7.84 -12.83
N THR A 170 -10.86 -8.13 -14.04
CA THR A 170 -10.53 -7.07 -15.00
C THR A 170 -11.78 -6.31 -15.44
N HIS A 171 -11.60 -5.05 -15.81
CA HIS A 171 -12.72 -4.19 -16.22
C HIS A 171 -13.45 -4.76 -17.45
N GLU A 172 -12.71 -5.37 -18.36
CA GLU A 172 -13.19 -5.92 -19.62
C GLU A 172 -14.12 -7.13 -19.42
N THR A 173 -13.92 -7.87 -18.33
CA THR A 173 -14.66 -9.13 -18.10
C THR A 173 -15.58 -9.11 -16.89
N ARG A 174 -15.63 -8.00 -16.15
CA ARG A 174 -16.38 -7.94 -14.87
C ARG A 174 -17.90 -8.14 -15.02
N ASP A 175 -18.45 -7.84 -16.20
CA ASP A 175 -19.88 -7.97 -16.49
C ASP A 175 -20.23 -9.35 -17.08
N LEU A 176 -19.24 -10.23 -17.27
CA LEU A 176 -19.40 -11.62 -17.70
C LEU A 176 -19.79 -12.51 -16.51
N PRO A 177 -20.35 -13.71 -16.78
CA PRO A 177 -20.56 -14.74 -15.76
C PRO A 177 -19.27 -15.07 -15.01
N GLU A 178 -19.35 -15.42 -13.73
CA GLU A 178 -18.20 -15.61 -12.84
C GLU A 178 -17.12 -16.56 -13.42
N GLY A 179 -17.53 -17.62 -14.14
CA GLY A 179 -16.60 -18.57 -14.78
C GLY A 179 -15.87 -18.02 -16.01
N GLU A 180 -16.31 -16.89 -16.57
CA GLU A 180 -15.71 -16.23 -17.75
C GLU A 180 -14.95 -14.97 -17.38
N GLN A 181 -14.93 -14.61 -16.10
CA GLN A 181 -14.24 -13.43 -15.62
C GLN A 181 -12.73 -13.65 -15.56
N GLU A 182 -11.97 -12.76 -16.18
CA GLU A 182 -10.52 -12.72 -16.05
C GLU A 182 -10.15 -12.12 -14.70
N LYS A 183 -9.49 -12.91 -13.85
CA LYS A 183 -9.00 -12.50 -12.55
C LYS A 183 -7.50 -12.22 -12.63
N ARG A 184 -7.08 -11.09 -12.10
CA ARG A 184 -5.67 -10.70 -11.98
C ARG A 184 -5.34 -10.39 -10.53
N LYS A 185 -4.07 -10.47 -10.19
CA LYS A 185 -3.55 -10.13 -8.87
C LYS A 185 -2.77 -8.82 -8.94
N ALA A 186 -2.94 -7.98 -7.93
CA ALA A 186 -2.15 -6.76 -7.77
C ALA A 186 -1.76 -6.56 -6.31
N TRP A 187 -0.59 -5.96 -6.11
CA TRP A 187 -0.16 -5.50 -4.82
C TRP A 187 -0.85 -4.19 -4.49
N LYS A 188 -1.51 -4.14 -3.34
CA LYS A 188 -2.29 -3.00 -2.87
C LYS A 188 -1.98 -2.67 -1.42
N VAL A 189 -2.12 -1.40 -1.08
CA VAL A 189 -2.13 -0.98 0.32
C VAL A 189 -3.47 -1.39 0.94
N PHE A 190 -3.40 -2.26 1.92
CA PHE A 190 -4.56 -2.76 2.66
C PHE A 190 -4.91 -1.86 3.83
N THR A 191 -3.90 -1.50 4.64
CA THR A 191 -4.06 -0.58 5.77
C THR A 191 -2.91 0.42 5.80
N VAL A 192 -3.20 1.59 6.35
CA VAL A 192 -2.23 2.61 6.72
C VAL A 192 -2.24 2.73 8.24
N LYS A 193 -1.07 2.85 8.83
CA LYS A 193 -0.84 3.07 10.26
C LYS A 193 0.06 4.28 10.45
N ALA A 194 0.10 4.82 11.64
CA ALA A 194 1.10 5.80 12.00
C ALA A 194 2.52 5.25 11.73
N TRP A 195 3.44 6.14 11.46
CA TRP A 195 4.85 5.76 11.29
C TRP A 195 5.38 5.05 12.52
N ASP A 196 6.00 3.90 12.31
CA ASP A 196 6.57 3.09 13.39
C ASP A 196 8.02 3.53 13.68
N THR A 197 8.15 4.47 14.60
CA THR A 197 9.48 5.01 15.00
C THR A 197 10.39 3.96 15.60
N SER A 198 9.84 2.89 16.18
CA SER A 198 10.63 1.81 16.79
C SER A 198 11.33 0.94 15.73
N ARG A 199 10.73 0.83 14.55
CA ARG A 199 11.25 0.01 13.44
C ARG A 199 12.04 0.83 12.43
N PHE A 200 11.60 2.06 12.14
CA PHE A 200 12.11 2.86 11.02
C PHE A 200 12.87 4.11 11.46
N GLY A 201 12.93 4.38 12.76
CA GLY A 201 13.56 5.59 13.27
C GLY A 201 12.64 6.82 13.17
N LYS A 202 13.23 8.00 13.23
CA LYS A 202 12.48 9.26 13.22
C LYS A 202 11.89 9.51 11.83
N ALA A 203 10.59 9.76 11.79
CA ALA A 203 9.93 10.17 10.56
C ALA A 203 10.35 11.58 10.13
N THR A 204 10.44 11.80 8.82
CA THR A 204 10.61 13.12 8.21
C THR A 204 9.48 13.31 7.21
N GLU A 205 8.77 14.43 7.27
CA GLU A 205 7.82 14.81 6.24
C GLU A 205 8.59 15.26 5.00
N LEU A 206 8.17 14.83 3.82
CA LEU A 206 8.77 15.26 2.56
C LEU A 206 8.13 16.56 2.09
N SER A 207 8.95 17.50 1.66
CA SER A 207 8.49 18.71 1.02
C SER A 207 8.01 18.44 -0.42
N ALA A 208 7.23 19.35 -0.99
CA ALA A 208 6.79 19.25 -2.38
C ALA A 208 7.97 19.22 -3.37
N GLU A 209 9.08 19.86 -3.04
CA GLU A 209 10.29 19.89 -3.85
C GLU A 209 10.98 18.52 -3.87
N GLU A 210 11.13 17.87 -2.71
CA GLU A 210 11.70 16.52 -2.59
C GLU A 210 10.84 15.47 -3.32
N LEU A 211 9.52 15.63 -3.28
CA LEU A 211 8.60 14.73 -4.00
C LEU A 211 8.72 14.88 -5.54
N ALA A 212 9.08 16.07 -6.03
CA ALA A 212 9.24 16.32 -7.46
C ALA A 212 10.56 15.76 -8.02
N GLU A 213 11.60 15.64 -7.19
CA GLU A 213 12.92 15.11 -7.59
C GLU A 213 12.95 13.58 -7.69
N ASP A 214 12.07 12.87 -6.96
CA ASP A 214 12.07 11.41 -6.84
C ASP A 214 11.20 10.68 -7.88
N VAL A 215 10.73 11.35 -8.94
CA VAL A 215 10.00 10.70 -10.05
C VAL A 215 11.00 10.17 -11.08
N PRO A 216 11.39 8.89 -11.05
CA PRO A 216 12.14 8.30 -12.15
C PRO A 216 11.22 8.25 -13.38
N PHE A 217 11.64 8.89 -14.46
CA PHE A 217 11.02 8.85 -15.79
C PHE A 217 11.06 7.43 -16.38
#